data_7ea36b260631a530fa05346da8be8e72
#
_entry.id   7ea36b260631a530fa05346da8be8e72
#
_cell.length_a   1.000
_cell.length_b   1.000
_cell.length_c   1.000
_cell.angle_alpha   90.00
_cell.angle_beta   90.00
_cell.angle_gamma   90.00
#
_symmetry.space_group_name_H-M   'P 1'
#
loop_
_entity.id
_entity.type
_entity.pdbx_description
1 polymer ?
#
loop_
_entity_poly.entity_id
_entity_poly.type
_entity_poly.pdbx_seq_one_letter_code
_entity_poly.pdbx_strand_id
1 'polypeptide(L)'
;MAKQLYDYWFVQFDFPNEEGKPYKSSGGAMVWNEELHMNIPYSWNTCLLNDYIGCNNTGDWGFDEPAEKRNMKVGCIRGADIVKLNDLPTRYIKDSNTSKLLSVWDIVIEVSGGSPIQATGRSAFVTPGVLKRNGGNLTCSNFCHAFTMKNYKASAYFFYMWRMFYDNNNMFNYEGKTSGIKNFMTDTFLANKWLDVPTALLDLFFERIKVIYEQIDNNLEEINALTKQRNELLPLLMNGQASVNSD
;
A
#
# COMPACT_ATOMS: atom_id res chain seq x y z
N MET A 1 -12.06 7.04 5.96
CA MET A 1 -11.71 6.80 7.39
C MET A 1 -10.19 6.75 7.61
N ALA A 2 -9.42 5.78 7.10
CA ALA A 2 -7.98 5.69 7.38
C ALA A 2 -7.16 6.91 6.89
N LYS A 3 -7.41 7.41 5.65
CA LYS A 3 -6.81 8.66 5.16
C LYS A 3 -7.15 9.86 6.05
N GLN A 4 -8.40 9.97 6.48
CA GLN A 4 -8.83 11.07 7.37
C GLN A 4 -8.11 11.01 8.72
N LEU A 5 -7.87 9.80 9.25
CA LEU A 5 -7.09 9.64 10.49
C LEU A 5 -5.64 10.06 10.29
N TYR A 6 -5.02 9.71 9.13
CA TYR A 6 -3.69 10.19 8.77
C TYR A 6 -3.65 11.72 8.68
N ASP A 7 -4.61 12.33 7.94
CA ASP A 7 -4.68 13.78 7.80
C ASP A 7 -4.84 14.48 9.15
N TYR A 8 -5.66 13.91 10.04
CA TYR A 8 -5.88 14.45 11.38
C TYR A 8 -4.63 14.39 12.24
N TRP A 9 -3.91 13.26 12.22
CA TRP A 9 -2.75 13.06 13.10
C TRP A 9 -1.46 13.70 12.56
N PHE A 10 -1.20 13.62 11.26
CA PHE A 10 0.11 13.96 10.68
C PHE A 10 0.10 15.18 9.76
N VAL A 11 -1.06 15.66 9.33
CA VAL A 11 -1.19 16.91 8.57
C VAL A 11 -1.69 18.03 9.48
N GLN A 12 -2.71 17.77 10.30
CA GLN A 12 -3.23 18.72 11.27
C GLN A 12 -2.47 18.71 12.60
N PHE A 13 -1.70 17.66 12.89
CA PHE A 13 -0.95 17.40 14.12
C PHE A 13 -1.83 17.25 15.36
N ASP A 14 -3.06 16.79 15.19
CA ASP A 14 -3.99 16.49 16.27
C ASP A 14 -3.97 14.98 16.68
N PHE A 15 -2.78 14.40 16.69
CA PHE A 15 -2.56 13.08 17.28
C PHE A 15 -2.80 13.14 18.80
N PRO A 16 -3.15 12.01 19.47
CA PRO A 16 -3.38 11.98 20.89
C PRO A 16 -2.10 12.29 21.68
N ASN A 17 -2.16 13.28 22.57
CA ASN A 17 -1.11 13.59 23.54
C ASN A 17 -1.17 12.61 24.73
N GLU A 18 -0.33 12.81 25.75
CA GLU A 18 -0.27 11.96 26.94
C GLU A 18 -1.61 11.87 27.70
N GLU A 19 -2.47 12.89 27.60
CA GLU A 19 -3.81 12.90 28.17
C GLU A 19 -4.89 12.34 27.23
N GLY A 20 -4.50 11.89 26.03
CA GLY A 20 -5.43 11.41 24.99
C GLY A 20 -6.18 12.52 24.25
N LYS A 21 -5.82 13.80 24.47
CA LYS A 21 -6.40 14.96 23.77
C LYS A 21 -5.66 15.23 22.46
N PRO A 22 -6.31 15.92 21.47
CA PRO A 22 -5.65 16.34 20.24
C PRO A 22 -4.45 17.26 20.55
N TYR A 23 -3.25 16.91 20.04
CA TYR A 23 -2.01 17.60 20.43
C TYR A 23 -2.06 19.10 20.12
N LYS A 24 -2.16 19.49 18.87
CA LYS A 24 -2.10 20.89 18.43
C LYS A 24 -3.29 21.70 18.95
N SER A 25 -4.52 21.19 18.80
CA SER A 25 -5.75 21.87 19.23
C SER A 25 -5.85 22.03 20.73
N SER A 26 -5.12 21.26 21.53
CA SER A 26 -5.02 21.40 23.00
C SER A 26 -3.84 22.26 23.45
N GLY A 27 -3.19 22.99 22.52
CA GLY A 27 -2.08 23.88 22.83
C GLY A 27 -0.70 23.24 22.80
N GLY A 28 -0.54 22.11 22.14
CA GLY A 28 0.74 21.47 21.91
C GLY A 28 1.73 22.42 21.20
N ALA A 29 2.97 22.48 21.70
CA ALA A 29 3.99 23.39 21.22
C ALA A 29 4.41 23.04 19.78
N MET A 30 4.41 24.03 18.91
CA MET A 30 4.83 23.91 17.51
C MET A 30 6.06 24.75 17.25
N VAL A 31 6.92 24.32 16.34
CA VAL A 31 8.14 25.05 15.93
C VAL A 31 8.23 25.08 14.41
N TRP A 32 8.69 26.21 13.87
CA TRP A 32 8.97 26.32 12.45
C TRP A 32 10.18 25.46 12.08
N ASN A 33 10.02 24.61 11.07
CA ASN A 33 11.08 23.80 10.50
C ASN A 33 11.50 24.39 9.14
N GLU A 34 12.75 24.83 9.04
CA GLU A 34 13.30 25.47 7.83
C GLU A 34 13.44 24.49 6.65
N GLU A 35 13.66 23.21 6.91
CA GLU A 35 13.85 22.21 5.84
C GLU A 35 12.53 21.82 5.18
N LEU A 36 11.47 21.70 5.97
CA LEU A 36 10.12 21.33 5.50
C LEU A 36 9.25 22.54 5.16
N HIS A 37 9.69 23.76 5.49
CA HIS A 37 8.94 25.01 5.35
C HIS A 37 7.54 24.93 5.97
N MET A 38 7.44 24.32 7.17
CA MET A 38 6.17 24.18 7.89
C MET A 38 6.39 24.13 9.41
N ASN A 39 5.31 24.40 10.16
CA ASN A 39 5.33 24.18 11.60
C ASN A 39 5.15 22.68 11.89
N ILE A 40 6.03 22.14 12.74
CA ILE A 40 5.98 20.76 13.21
C ILE A 40 5.87 20.73 14.74
N PRO A 41 5.44 19.62 15.38
CA PRO A 41 5.50 19.48 16.83
C PRO A 41 6.92 19.72 17.35
N TYR A 42 7.05 20.48 18.45
CA TYR A 42 8.35 20.90 18.99
C TYR A 42 9.34 19.77 19.25
N SER A 43 8.84 18.59 19.63
CA SER A 43 9.65 17.41 19.92
C SER A 43 10.02 16.56 18.70
N TRP A 44 9.53 16.92 17.50
CA TRP A 44 9.78 16.14 16.29
C TRP A 44 11.03 16.64 15.54
N ASN A 45 11.68 15.72 14.84
CA ASN A 45 12.81 15.99 13.97
C ASN A 45 12.45 15.67 12.51
N THR A 46 13.44 15.78 11.63
CA THR A 46 13.38 15.33 10.25
C THR A 46 14.33 14.18 10.02
N CYS A 47 13.97 13.26 9.14
CA CYS A 47 14.83 12.18 8.64
C CYS A 47 14.66 12.07 7.12
N LEU A 48 15.52 11.30 6.46
CA LEU A 48 15.30 10.96 5.06
C LEU A 48 14.16 9.97 4.95
N LEU A 49 13.36 10.07 3.88
CA LEU A 49 12.31 9.06 3.61
C LEU A 49 12.88 7.65 3.53
N ASN A 50 14.11 7.53 3.00
CA ASN A 50 14.83 6.25 2.94
C ASN A 50 15.13 5.65 4.32
N ASP A 51 15.17 6.45 5.38
CA ASP A 51 15.46 5.96 6.73
C ASP A 51 14.37 5.05 7.29
N TYR A 52 13.13 5.17 6.78
CA TYR A 52 12.03 4.26 7.10
C TYR A 52 12.17 2.90 6.43
N ILE A 53 12.87 2.80 5.29
CA ILE A 53 12.88 1.61 4.44
C ILE A 53 13.97 0.64 4.88
N GLY A 54 13.59 -0.59 5.14
CA GLY A 54 14.49 -1.71 5.43
C GLY A 54 14.93 -2.44 4.16
N CYS A 55 14.00 -2.64 3.21
CA CYS A 55 14.29 -3.28 1.95
C CYS A 55 13.49 -2.62 0.82
N ASN A 56 14.14 -2.41 -0.33
CA ASN A 56 13.52 -1.99 -1.58
C ASN A 56 13.73 -3.11 -2.60
N ASN A 57 12.71 -3.94 -2.78
CA ASN A 57 12.73 -5.06 -3.70
C ASN A 57 12.18 -4.67 -5.07
N THR A 58 12.95 -4.96 -6.12
CA THR A 58 12.43 -4.95 -7.49
C THR A 58 11.55 -6.18 -7.72
N GLY A 59 10.48 -6.03 -8.50
CA GLY A 59 9.59 -7.14 -8.82
C GLY A 59 10.20 -8.23 -9.70
N ASP A 60 9.46 -9.32 -9.85
CA ASP A 60 9.73 -10.41 -10.79
C ASP A 60 8.43 -10.80 -11.51
N TRP A 61 8.33 -10.48 -12.80
CA TRP A 61 7.14 -10.81 -13.58
C TRP A 61 6.91 -12.32 -13.72
N GLY A 62 7.97 -13.11 -13.64
CA GLY A 62 7.91 -14.57 -13.79
C GLY A 62 7.48 -15.03 -15.17
N PHE A 63 6.89 -16.23 -15.23
CA PHE A 63 6.50 -16.94 -16.45
C PHE A 63 5.03 -17.36 -16.36
N ASP A 64 4.41 -17.64 -17.53
CA ASP A 64 3.00 -18.08 -17.59
C ASP A 64 2.85 -19.53 -17.12
N GLU A 65 3.83 -20.38 -17.41
CA GLU A 65 3.82 -21.81 -17.14
C GLU A 65 4.96 -22.22 -16.21
N PRO A 66 4.74 -23.25 -15.37
CA PRO A 66 5.78 -23.83 -14.55
C PRO A 66 6.83 -24.57 -15.40
N ALA A 67 8.07 -24.61 -14.91
CA ALA A 67 9.14 -25.39 -15.51
C ALA A 67 10.12 -25.80 -14.42
N GLU A 68 11.11 -26.66 -14.77
CA GLU A 68 12.17 -27.06 -13.84
C GLU A 68 12.84 -25.81 -13.23
N LYS A 69 12.96 -25.79 -11.89
CA LYS A 69 13.51 -24.65 -11.09
C LYS A 69 12.73 -23.32 -11.21
N ARG A 70 11.52 -23.34 -11.79
CA ARG A 70 10.61 -22.18 -11.93
C ARG A 70 9.18 -22.66 -11.65
N ASN A 71 8.94 -23.16 -10.46
CA ASN A 71 7.67 -23.79 -10.10
C ASN A 71 6.98 -23.08 -8.92
N MET A 72 7.59 -22.03 -8.37
CA MET A 72 6.97 -21.26 -7.30
C MET A 72 5.81 -20.44 -7.86
N LYS A 73 4.59 -20.88 -7.56
CA LYS A 73 3.35 -20.19 -7.95
C LYS A 73 3.13 -18.96 -7.11
N VAL A 74 2.87 -17.83 -7.76
CA VAL A 74 2.65 -16.52 -7.13
C VAL A 74 1.52 -15.74 -7.81
N GLY A 75 0.82 -14.90 -7.05
CA GLY A 75 0.05 -13.80 -7.61
C GLY A 75 0.98 -12.62 -7.91
N CYS A 76 0.90 -11.99 -9.07
CA CYS A 76 1.80 -10.91 -9.46
C CYS A 76 1.05 -9.57 -9.55
N ILE A 77 1.42 -8.58 -8.71
CA ILE A 77 0.83 -7.24 -8.71
C ILE A 77 1.44 -6.41 -9.84
N ARG A 78 0.61 -5.94 -10.78
CA ARG A 78 1.00 -5.00 -11.83
C ARG A 78 0.57 -3.58 -11.47
N GLY A 79 1.07 -2.58 -12.17
CA GLY A 79 0.59 -1.21 -12.07
C GLY A 79 -0.94 -1.07 -12.23
N ALA A 80 -1.55 -1.88 -13.11
CA ALA A 80 -3.00 -1.90 -13.30
C ALA A 80 -3.78 -2.44 -12.08
N ASP A 81 -3.17 -3.30 -11.27
CA ASP A 81 -3.82 -4.00 -10.15
C ASP A 81 -3.75 -3.20 -8.84
N ILE A 82 -2.94 -2.14 -8.78
CA ILE A 82 -2.70 -1.32 -7.57
C ILE A 82 -3.98 -0.75 -6.97
N VAL A 83 -4.99 -0.46 -7.78
CA VAL A 83 -6.29 0.07 -7.31
C VAL A 83 -7.14 -1.03 -6.68
N LYS A 84 -7.04 -2.27 -7.18
CA LYS A 84 -7.80 -3.42 -6.72
C LYS A 84 -6.88 -4.64 -6.69
N LEU A 85 -6.47 -5.06 -5.51
CA LEU A 85 -5.60 -6.23 -5.32
C LEU A 85 -6.42 -7.54 -5.30
N ASN A 86 -7.32 -7.71 -6.28
CA ASN A 86 -8.14 -8.90 -6.46
C ASN A 86 -7.85 -9.52 -7.84
N ASP A 87 -7.99 -10.83 -7.94
CA ASP A 87 -7.86 -11.58 -9.20
C ASP A 87 -6.51 -11.31 -9.90
N LEU A 88 -5.45 -11.31 -9.12
CA LEU A 88 -4.10 -11.08 -9.63
C LEU A 88 -3.70 -12.20 -10.60
N PRO A 89 -2.97 -11.87 -11.69
CA PRO A 89 -2.49 -12.90 -12.60
C PRO A 89 -1.58 -13.89 -11.88
N THR A 90 -1.84 -15.17 -12.11
CA THR A 90 -0.96 -16.23 -11.64
C THR A 90 0.31 -16.26 -12.48
N ARG A 91 1.45 -16.30 -11.82
CA ARG A 91 2.77 -16.40 -12.44
C ARG A 91 3.60 -17.47 -11.76
N TYR A 92 4.70 -17.87 -12.40
CA TYR A 92 5.67 -18.82 -11.87
C TYR A 92 7.05 -18.17 -11.85
N ILE A 93 7.64 -18.05 -10.67
CA ILE A 93 8.99 -17.51 -10.49
C ILE A 93 9.96 -18.62 -10.16
N LYS A 94 11.26 -18.32 -10.19
CA LYS A 94 12.28 -19.31 -9.81
C LYS A 94 12.12 -19.70 -8.34
N ASP A 95 12.29 -20.97 -8.03
CA ASP A 95 12.18 -21.50 -6.67
C ASP A 95 13.19 -20.87 -5.70
N SER A 96 14.30 -20.35 -6.22
CA SER A 96 15.32 -19.62 -5.46
C SER A 96 14.96 -18.15 -5.18
N ASN A 97 13.93 -17.58 -5.84
CA ASN A 97 13.59 -16.16 -5.76
C ASN A 97 12.67 -15.83 -4.57
N THR A 98 12.87 -16.48 -3.42
CA THR A 98 12.10 -16.24 -2.20
C THR A 98 12.16 -14.78 -1.71
N SER A 99 13.28 -14.10 -1.99
CA SER A 99 13.44 -12.67 -1.68
C SER A 99 12.52 -11.74 -2.50
N LYS A 100 11.87 -12.26 -3.55
CA LYS A 100 10.88 -11.53 -4.36
C LYS A 100 9.45 -11.67 -3.84
N LEU A 101 9.25 -12.52 -2.82
CA LEU A 101 7.95 -12.66 -2.18
C LEU A 101 7.67 -11.42 -1.31
N LEU A 102 6.44 -10.96 -1.41
CA LEU A 102 5.93 -9.84 -0.61
C LEU A 102 5.53 -10.35 0.78
N SER A 103 5.81 -9.52 1.76
CA SER A 103 5.38 -9.72 3.14
C SER A 103 4.11 -8.92 3.46
N VAL A 104 3.40 -9.32 4.52
CA VAL A 104 2.31 -8.52 5.07
C VAL A 104 2.86 -7.14 5.47
N TRP A 105 2.14 -6.11 5.13
CA TRP A 105 2.45 -4.69 5.34
C TRP A 105 3.54 -4.12 4.42
N ASP A 106 3.97 -4.85 3.42
CA ASP A 106 4.77 -4.26 2.34
C ASP A 106 3.94 -3.23 1.55
N ILE A 107 4.63 -2.25 1.02
CA ILE A 107 4.05 -1.21 0.17
C ILE A 107 4.56 -1.41 -1.25
N VAL A 108 3.67 -1.74 -2.18
CA VAL A 108 4.00 -1.88 -3.60
C VAL A 108 3.82 -0.55 -4.28
N ILE A 109 4.86 -0.09 -4.98
CA ILE A 109 4.90 1.20 -5.69
C ILE A 109 5.06 0.94 -7.19
N GLU A 110 4.24 1.56 -8.02
CA GLU A 110 4.44 1.60 -9.46
C GLU A 110 5.61 2.53 -9.81
N VAL A 111 6.67 1.96 -10.34
CA VAL A 111 7.86 2.73 -10.72
C VAL A 111 7.96 3.01 -12.21
N SER A 112 7.13 2.36 -13.04
CA SER A 112 7.09 2.59 -14.48
C SER A 112 5.66 2.55 -14.99
N GLY A 113 5.29 3.51 -15.83
CA GLY A 113 3.96 3.59 -16.41
C GLY A 113 3.93 4.38 -17.73
N GLY A 114 2.93 4.11 -18.56
CA GLY A 114 2.77 4.73 -19.87
C GLY A 114 1.71 5.83 -19.96
N SER A 115 0.96 6.12 -18.90
CA SER A 115 -0.12 7.11 -18.94
C SER A 115 0.44 8.54 -19.07
N PRO A 116 0.01 9.33 -20.05
CA PRO A 116 0.45 10.72 -20.18
C PRO A 116 -0.16 11.65 -19.13
N ILE A 117 -1.33 11.30 -18.58
CA ILE A 117 -2.13 12.15 -17.68
C ILE A 117 -2.07 11.71 -16.22
N GLN A 118 -1.52 10.52 -15.93
CA GLN A 118 -1.43 9.97 -14.58
C GLN A 118 0.04 9.85 -14.17
N ALA A 119 0.37 10.35 -12.98
CA ALA A 119 1.72 10.18 -12.45
C ALA A 119 2.04 8.70 -12.20
N THR A 120 3.33 8.34 -12.30
CA THR A 120 3.88 7.14 -11.70
C THR A 120 3.94 7.29 -10.18
N GLY A 121 4.16 6.22 -9.44
CA GLY A 121 4.20 6.28 -7.98
C GLY A 121 2.87 5.91 -7.32
N ARG A 122 1.90 5.33 -8.04
CA ARG A 122 0.73 4.73 -7.40
C ARG A 122 1.18 3.65 -6.41
N SER A 123 0.46 3.52 -5.31
CA SER A 123 0.84 2.60 -4.24
C SER A 123 -0.29 1.67 -3.84
N ALA A 124 0.07 0.46 -3.44
CA ALA A 124 -0.82 -0.54 -2.85
C ALA A 124 -0.25 -1.05 -1.53
N PHE A 125 -1.13 -1.42 -0.59
CA PHE A 125 -0.77 -1.89 0.73
C PHE A 125 -1.09 -3.39 0.84
N VAL A 126 -0.08 -4.21 1.13
CA VAL A 126 -0.22 -5.68 1.20
C VAL A 126 -0.75 -6.06 2.58
N THR A 127 -2.06 -6.27 2.68
CA THR A 127 -2.70 -6.72 3.91
C THR A 127 -2.73 -8.25 4.03
N PRO A 128 -2.99 -8.81 5.23
CA PRO A 128 -3.19 -10.25 5.38
C PRO A 128 -4.27 -10.82 4.45
N GLY A 129 -5.38 -10.08 4.25
CA GLY A 129 -6.45 -10.49 3.36
C GLY A 129 -6.05 -10.46 1.89
N VAL A 130 -5.22 -9.50 1.48
CA VAL A 130 -4.67 -9.47 0.11
C VAL A 130 -3.85 -10.74 -0.17
N LEU A 131 -2.95 -11.11 0.73
CA LEU A 131 -2.18 -12.36 0.61
C LEU A 131 -3.10 -13.59 0.53
N LYS A 132 -4.04 -13.69 1.46
CA LYS A 132 -4.96 -14.83 1.56
C LYS A 132 -5.80 -15.01 0.30
N ARG A 133 -6.42 -13.93 -0.21
CA ARG A 133 -7.27 -13.96 -1.40
C ARG A 133 -6.54 -14.33 -2.68
N ASN A 134 -5.23 -14.10 -2.74
CA ASN A 134 -4.41 -14.35 -3.91
C ASN A 134 -3.46 -15.55 -3.75
N GLY A 135 -3.78 -16.52 -2.88
CA GLY A 135 -3.08 -17.79 -2.77
C GLY A 135 -1.85 -17.81 -1.84
N GLY A 136 -1.63 -16.78 -1.07
CA GLY A 136 -0.61 -16.71 -0.01
C GLY A 136 0.77 -16.25 -0.46
N ASN A 137 1.16 -16.49 -1.71
CA ASN A 137 2.42 -16.04 -2.26
C ASN A 137 2.19 -14.91 -3.28
N LEU A 138 2.74 -13.75 -3.01
CA LEU A 138 2.66 -12.60 -3.89
C LEU A 138 4.04 -12.10 -4.29
N THR A 139 4.15 -11.59 -5.49
CA THR A 139 5.26 -10.76 -5.98
C THR A 139 4.69 -9.53 -6.69
N CYS A 140 5.54 -8.62 -7.14
CA CYS A 140 5.11 -7.56 -8.04
C CYS A 140 5.85 -7.66 -9.39
N SER A 141 5.32 -7.00 -10.41
CA SER A 141 5.95 -6.97 -11.73
C SER A 141 7.23 -6.13 -11.72
N ASN A 142 8.04 -6.25 -12.77
CA ASN A 142 9.25 -5.44 -12.95
C ASN A 142 8.99 -3.93 -13.09
N PHE A 143 7.72 -3.52 -13.26
CA PHE A 143 7.28 -2.12 -13.28
C PHE A 143 6.86 -1.62 -11.89
N CYS A 144 7.04 -2.45 -10.87
CA CYS A 144 6.74 -2.13 -9.48
C CYS A 144 7.93 -2.46 -8.58
N HIS A 145 8.05 -1.73 -7.49
CA HIS A 145 8.94 -2.03 -6.37
C HIS A 145 8.12 -2.30 -5.12
N ALA A 146 8.68 -3.11 -4.22
CA ALA A 146 8.09 -3.39 -2.93
C ALA A 146 8.98 -2.84 -1.81
N PHE A 147 8.42 -1.99 -0.96
CA PHE A 147 9.10 -1.46 0.21
C PHE A 147 8.69 -2.22 1.46
N THR A 148 9.66 -2.82 2.13
CA THR A 148 9.51 -3.36 3.48
C THR A 148 10.11 -2.34 4.47
N MET A 149 9.34 -1.91 5.45
CA MET A 149 9.80 -0.94 6.44
C MET A 149 10.75 -1.58 7.45
N LYS A 150 11.74 -0.83 7.96
CA LYS A 150 12.61 -1.25 9.09
C LYS A 150 11.78 -1.61 10.33
N ASN A 151 10.82 -0.77 10.67
CA ASN A 151 9.75 -1.06 11.61
C ASN A 151 8.46 -1.25 10.81
N TYR A 152 7.93 -2.46 10.76
CA TYR A 152 6.72 -2.75 9.98
C TYR A 152 5.50 -1.91 10.40
N LYS A 153 5.44 -1.44 11.64
CA LYS A 153 4.37 -0.56 12.12
C LYS A 153 4.43 0.85 11.54
N ALA A 154 5.60 1.26 11.01
CA ALA A 154 5.69 2.51 10.26
C ALA A 154 5.03 2.43 8.87
N SER A 155 4.72 1.23 8.39
CA SER A 155 4.19 1.02 7.03
C SER A 155 2.88 1.76 6.77
N ALA A 156 1.96 1.79 7.74
CA ALA A 156 0.70 2.51 7.59
C ALA A 156 0.93 4.02 7.46
N TYR A 157 1.78 4.61 8.30
CA TYR A 157 2.16 6.01 8.19
C TYR A 157 2.81 6.31 6.83
N PHE A 158 3.82 5.53 6.44
CA PHE A 158 4.56 5.72 5.19
C PHE A 158 3.64 5.57 3.97
N PHE A 159 2.72 4.61 3.97
CA PHE A 159 1.75 4.41 2.90
C PHE A 159 0.83 5.62 2.71
N TYR A 160 0.27 6.17 3.80
CA TYR A 160 -0.62 7.34 3.70
C TYR A 160 0.14 8.63 3.41
N MET A 161 1.36 8.79 3.91
CA MET A 161 2.28 9.85 3.54
C MET A 161 2.57 9.82 2.02
N TRP A 162 2.95 8.64 1.49
CA TRP A 162 3.18 8.45 0.06
C TRP A 162 1.95 8.81 -0.77
N ARG A 163 0.79 8.35 -0.36
CA ARG A 163 -0.48 8.70 -1.02
C ARG A 163 -0.79 10.19 -0.96
N MET A 164 -0.49 10.85 0.13
CA MET A 164 -0.66 12.31 0.24
C MET A 164 0.19 13.03 -0.82
N PHE A 165 1.45 12.64 -1.00
CA PHE A 165 2.28 13.21 -2.08
C PHE A 165 1.74 12.89 -3.47
N TYR A 166 1.24 11.69 -3.66
CA TYR A 166 0.62 11.27 -4.93
C TYR A 166 -0.66 12.08 -5.23
N ASP A 167 -1.57 12.16 -4.28
CA ASP A 167 -2.86 12.86 -4.41
C ASP A 167 -2.68 14.38 -4.63
N ASN A 168 -1.57 14.96 -4.13
CA ASN A 168 -1.20 16.35 -4.34
C ASN A 168 -0.38 16.60 -5.63
N ASN A 169 -0.30 15.62 -6.52
CA ASN A 169 0.44 15.68 -7.79
C ASN A 169 1.96 15.89 -7.65
N ASN A 170 2.53 15.74 -6.47
CA ASN A 170 3.96 15.97 -6.24
C ASN A 170 4.84 14.93 -6.96
N MET A 171 4.29 13.75 -7.27
CA MET A 171 5.03 12.65 -7.93
C MET A 171 5.44 13.00 -9.36
N PHE A 172 4.75 13.91 -10.06
CA PHE A 172 5.15 14.38 -11.39
C PHE A 172 6.56 15.02 -11.42
N ASN A 173 7.00 15.59 -10.30
CA ASN A 173 8.32 16.21 -10.17
C ASN A 173 9.46 15.19 -10.15
N TYR A 174 9.12 13.92 -9.96
CA TYR A 174 10.07 12.80 -9.84
C TYR A 174 9.96 11.81 -11.01
N GLU A 175 9.39 12.24 -12.14
CA GLU A 175 9.29 11.42 -13.34
C GLU A 175 10.44 11.67 -14.30
N GLY A 176 11.22 10.62 -14.59
CA GLY A 176 12.16 10.58 -15.73
C GLY A 176 11.43 10.16 -17.01
N LYS A 177 11.68 10.85 -18.12
CA LYS A 177 11.12 10.48 -19.44
C LYS A 177 12.18 9.75 -20.25
N THR A 178 11.91 8.48 -20.58
CA THR A 178 12.67 7.73 -21.59
C THR A 178 11.69 7.10 -22.58
N SER A 179 11.80 7.44 -23.87
CA SER A 179 11.13 6.77 -25.00
C SER A 179 9.67 6.32 -24.78
N GLY A 180 8.81 7.20 -24.27
CA GLY A 180 7.37 6.93 -24.10
C GLY A 180 6.96 6.22 -22.81
N ILE A 181 7.91 5.68 -22.04
CA ILE A 181 7.67 5.14 -20.70
C ILE A 181 8.18 6.14 -19.66
N LYS A 182 7.34 6.46 -18.69
CA LYS A 182 7.73 7.26 -17.52
C LYS A 182 8.31 6.34 -16.47
N ASN A 183 9.43 6.74 -15.89
CA ASN A 183 10.04 6.05 -14.77
C ASN A 183 10.07 6.98 -13.55
N PHE A 184 9.62 6.48 -12.43
CA PHE A 184 9.68 7.20 -11.16
C PHE A 184 11.10 7.16 -10.61
N MET A 185 11.67 8.33 -10.31
CA MET A 185 13.00 8.49 -9.75
C MET A 185 12.97 8.19 -8.25
N THR A 186 12.83 6.92 -7.91
CA THR A 186 12.62 6.43 -6.53
C THR A 186 13.70 6.93 -5.57
N ASP A 187 14.98 6.79 -5.93
CA ASP A 187 16.09 7.18 -5.07
C ASP A 187 16.11 8.69 -4.81
N THR A 188 15.79 9.49 -5.84
CA THR A 188 15.69 10.94 -5.72
C THR A 188 14.54 11.34 -4.79
N PHE A 189 13.39 10.67 -4.90
CA PHE A 189 12.27 10.92 -4.00
C PHE A 189 12.60 10.52 -2.56
N LEU A 190 13.20 9.35 -2.36
CA LEU A 190 13.54 8.83 -1.04
C LEU A 190 14.68 9.61 -0.34
N ALA A 191 15.46 10.39 -1.09
CA ALA A 191 16.46 11.28 -0.54
C ALA A 191 15.90 12.59 0.05
N ASN A 192 14.60 12.85 -0.11
CA ASN A 192 13.96 14.02 0.52
C ASN A 192 13.82 13.81 2.03
N LYS A 193 13.94 14.90 2.75
CA LYS A 193 13.64 14.96 4.18
C LYS A 193 12.13 15.01 4.43
N TRP A 194 11.72 14.37 5.50
CA TRP A 194 10.35 14.39 5.98
C TRP A 194 10.31 14.24 7.51
N LEU A 195 9.13 14.21 8.08
CA LEU A 195 8.91 14.10 9.52
C LEU A 195 9.47 12.77 10.06
N ASP A 196 10.31 12.86 11.10
CA ASP A 196 10.71 11.72 11.91
C ASP A 196 9.68 11.55 13.04
N VAL A 197 8.72 10.67 12.81
CA VAL A 197 7.59 10.47 13.72
C VAL A 197 8.01 9.53 14.87
N PRO A 198 7.72 9.89 16.13
CA PRO A 198 8.02 9.04 17.26
C PRO A 198 7.44 7.62 17.12
N THR A 199 8.25 6.60 17.39
CA THR A 199 7.88 5.18 17.23
C THR A 199 6.58 4.83 17.96
N ALA A 200 6.39 5.34 19.18
CA ALA A 200 5.16 5.08 19.96
C ALA A 200 3.89 5.57 19.21
N LEU A 201 4.00 6.71 18.50
CA LEU A 201 2.88 7.24 17.72
C LEU A 201 2.65 6.44 16.44
N LEU A 202 3.74 5.99 15.79
CA LEU A 202 3.65 5.07 14.65
C LEU A 202 2.95 3.77 15.04
N ASP A 203 3.31 3.21 16.20
CA ASP A 203 2.71 1.99 16.74
C ASP A 203 1.22 2.18 16.99
N LEU A 204 0.84 3.27 17.66
CA LEU A 204 -0.56 3.58 17.95
C LEU A 204 -1.38 3.79 16.68
N PHE A 205 -0.83 4.52 15.70
CA PHE A 205 -1.47 4.73 14.41
C PHE A 205 -1.66 3.42 13.65
N PHE A 206 -0.62 2.59 13.61
CA PHE A 206 -0.67 1.28 12.95
C PHE A 206 -1.78 0.39 13.51
N GLU A 207 -1.91 0.29 14.83
CA GLU A 207 -2.96 -0.53 15.45
C GLU A 207 -4.38 -0.03 15.08
N ARG A 208 -4.58 1.29 14.94
CA ARG A 208 -5.85 1.84 14.45
C ARG A 208 -6.12 1.50 12.99
N ILE A 209 -5.09 1.63 12.15
CA ILE A 209 -5.19 1.33 10.71
C ILE A 209 -5.39 -0.17 10.47
N LYS A 210 -4.71 -1.01 11.23
CA LYS A 210 -4.84 -2.47 11.16
C LYS A 210 -6.29 -2.92 11.32
N VAL A 211 -7.00 -2.42 12.34
CA VAL A 211 -8.42 -2.75 12.57
C VAL A 211 -9.29 -2.36 11.36
N ILE A 212 -9.01 -1.20 10.74
CA ILE A 212 -9.75 -0.75 9.54
C ILE A 212 -9.50 -1.71 8.37
N TYR A 213 -8.26 -2.13 8.16
CA TYR A 213 -7.95 -3.08 7.08
C TYR A 213 -8.49 -4.49 7.33
N GLU A 214 -8.47 -4.96 8.57
CA GLU A 214 -9.11 -6.22 8.95
C GLU A 214 -10.61 -6.21 8.60
N GLN A 215 -11.30 -5.10 8.87
CA GLN A 215 -12.71 -4.95 8.50
C GLN A 215 -12.91 -4.90 6.98
N ILE A 216 -12.03 -4.21 6.25
CA ILE A 216 -12.06 -4.16 4.78
C ILE A 216 -11.82 -5.57 4.20
N ASP A 217 -10.84 -6.30 4.70
CA ASP A 217 -10.52 -7.65 4.24
C ASP A 217 -11.67 -8.61 4.50
N ASN A 218 -12.29 -8.56 5.67
CA ASN A 218 -13.47 -9.38 6.01
C ASN A 218 -14.65 -9.07 5.06
N ASN A 219 -14.95 -7.79 4.83
CA ASN A 219 -16.01 -7.38 3.91
C ASN A 219 -15.75 -7.85 2.47
N LEU A 220 -14.49 -7.79 2.02
CA LEU A 220 -14.11 -8.28 0.68
C LEU A 220 -14.23 -9.81 0.56
N GLU A 221 -13.89 -10.55 1.61
CA GLU A 221 -14.11 -12.01 1.65
C GLU A 221 -15.61 -12.36 1.56
N GLU A 222 -16.44 -11.65 2.31
CA GLU A 222 -17.89 -11.83 2.26
C GLU A 222 -18.47 -11.49 0.88
N ILE A 223 -18.06 -10.36 0.28
CA ILE A 223 -18.46 -9.97 -1.08
C ILE A 223 -18.09 -11.06 -2.10
N ASN A 224 -16.88 -11.61 -2.00
CA ASN A 224 -16.43 -12.69 -2.89
C ASN A 224 -17.27 -13.97 -2.71
N ALA A 225 -17.55 -14.35 -1.47
CA ALA A 225 -18.40 -15.52 -1.16
C ALA A 225 -19.83 -15.33 -1.70
N LEU A 226 -20.46 -14.20 -1.45
CA LEU A 226 -21.81 -13.87 -1.94
C LEU A 226 -21.85 -13.79 -3.47
N THR A 227 -20.82 -13.23 -4.09
CA THR A 227 -20.70 -13.17 -5.56
C THR A 227 -20.63 -14.57 -6.16
N LYS A 228 -19.85 -15.47 -5.55
CA LYS A 228 -19.78 -16.87 -5.97
C LYS A 228 -21.14 -17.56 -5.85
N GLN A 229 -21.80 -17.45 -4.70
CA GLN A 229 -23.14 -18.02 -4.48
C GLN A 229 -24.15 -17.50 -5.50
N ARG A 230 -24.18 -16.17 -5.75
CA ARG A 230 -25.04 -15.58 -6.78
C ARG A 230 -24.78 -16.20 -8.15
N ASN A 231 -23.53 -16.33 -8.55
CA ASN A 231 -23.17 -16.88 -9.86
C ASN A 231 -23.51 -18.36 -10.01
N GLU A 232 -23.52 -19.12 -8.92
CA GLU A 232 -23.93 -20.53 -8.89
C GLU A 232 -25.47 -20.68 -8.94
N LEU A 233 -26.19 -19.83 -8.19
CA LEU A 233 -27.65 -19.92 -8.07
C LEU A 233 -28.42 -19.31 -9.27
N LEU A 234 -27.88 -18.22 -9.84
CA LEU A 234 -28.60 -17.49 -10.91
C LEU A 234 -28.93 -18.37 -12.13
N PRO A 235 -28.02 -19.20 -12.66
CA PRO A 235 -28.35 -20.12 -13.75
C PRO A 235 -29.41 -21.16 -13.36
N LEU A 236 -29.41 -21.63 -12.11
CA LEU A 236 -30.38 -22.63 -11.62
C LEU A 236 -31.81 -22.03 -11.54
N LEU A 237 -31.91 -20.77 -11.08
CA LEU A 237 -33.15 -20.03 -11.03
C LEU A 237 -33.70 -19.74 -12.45
N MET A 238 -32.83 -19.32 -13.37
CA MET A 238 -33.19 -19.03 -14.76
C MET A 238 -33.66 -20.29 -15.51
N ASN A 239 -33.12 -21.45 -15.17
CA ASN A 239 -33.51 -22.72 -15.78
C ASN A 239 -34.69 -23.43 -15.07
N GLY A 240 -35.31 -22.81 -14.07
CA GLY A 240 -36.37 -23.39 -13.27
C GLY A 240 -35.97 -24.60 -12.42
N GLN A 241 -34.65 -24.80 -12.19
CA GLN A 241 -34.14 -25.89 -11.37
C GLN A 241 -34.09 -25.57 -9.88
N ALA A 242 -34.30 -24.31 -9.51
CA ALA A 242 -34.47 -23.83 -8.13
C ALA A 242 -35.61 -22.81 -8.07
N SER A 243 -36.32 -22.74 -6.95
CA SER A 243 -37.33 -21.71 -6.67
C SER A 243 -36.95 -20.95 -5.38
N VAL A 244 -37.34 -19.68 -5.32
CA VAL A 244 -37.26 -18.90 -4.08
C VAL A 244 -38.57 -19.09 -3.35
N ASN A 245 -38.55 -19.72 -2.18
CA ASN A 245 -39.74 -19.75 -1.32
C ASN A 245 -39.96 -18.33 -0.78
N SER A 246 -41.06 -17.72 -1.12
CA SER A 246 -41.56 -16.50 -0.51
C SER A 246 -42.39 -16.92 0.72
N ASP A 247 -41.79 -16.81 1.91
CA ASP A 247 -42.52 -16.84 3.17
C ASP A 247 -43.18 -15.49 3.44
#